data_f37a86c3c59ae4393a99e4747aa83943
#
_entry.id   f37a86c3c59ae4393a99e4747aa83943
#
_cell.length_a   1.000
_cell.length_b   1.000
_cell.length_c   1.000
_cell.angle_alpha   90.00
_cell.angle_beta   90.00
_cell.angle_gamma   90.00
#
_symmetry.space_group_name_H-M   'P 1'
#
loop_
_entity.id
_entity.type
_entity.pdbx_description
1 polymer ?
#
loop_
_entity_poly.entity_id
_entity_poly.type
_entity_poly.pdbx_seq_one_letter_code
_entity_poly.pdbx_strand_id
1 'polypeptide(L)'
;MKKLVSLLIAAAMVLSLAVTAFAAEGGNRIAVLVPNADHGWTGSVMTYAEEHAAEINGEGNYDVNVITSTDASNQIQQVEDLVENGTADYVVILPQDNTLENAMRKLADSGIPYVMFDRIIDSATEKAVASVKGDNNGIGAVTAERFIADGMKPGDGIVIMPGDNSSVPTMRNDGFYGVLAENGWSDEDLAAIYSTDYTGWSRSTSKELFVNYLDTRTVDEITANKYFFTHDDEIAMGILEALKSSEIDQEKKDAFLNAGIFLATSSGLNELYSVLRGIHQKDYSAEVAQLADFFSVTYDPAMIKVAMDDMIAFIEGGDVPQDHVIPVSVVDATNVDEFQGFGDAVAVE
;
A
#
# COMPACT_ATOMS: atom_id res chain seq x y z
N MET A 1 -51.05 2.92 -42.14
CA MET A 1 -49.62 3.07 -41.85
C MET A 1 -49.29 4.20 -40.87
N LYS A 2 -49.96 5.34 -40.82
CA LYS A 2 -49.65 6.46 -39.91
C LYS A 2 -50.03 6.19 -38.42
N LYS A 3 -50.94 5.28 -38.10
CA LYS A 3 -51.35 4.94 -36.75
C LYS A 3 -50.47 3.90 -36.04
N LEU A 4 -49.70 3.08 -36.81
CA LEU A 4 -48.77 2.11 -36.27
C LEU A 4 -47.41 2.76 -35.88
N VAL A 5 -47.02 3.81 -36.56
CA VAL A 5 -45.77 4.54 -36.27
C VAL A 5 -45.89 5.35 -34.97
N SER A 6 -47.09 5.89 -34.68
CA SER A 6 -47.33 6.63 -33.42
C SER A 6 -47.33 5.74 -32.15
N LEU A 7 -47.68 4.44 -32.28
CA LEU A 7 -47.66 3.50 -31.17
C LEU A 7 -46.28 3.00 -30.83
N LEU A 8 -45.37 2.91 -31.82
CA LEU A 8 -43.99 2.51 -31.62
C LEU A 8 -43.12 3.62 -31.04
N ILE A 9 -43.44 4.89 -31.31
CA ILE A 9 -42.73 6.04 -30.71
C ILE A 9 -43.14 6.24 -29.24
N ALA A 10 -44.43 5.96 -28.89
CA ALA A 10 -44.89 6.01 -27.53
C ALA A 10 -44.33 4.86 -26.64
N ALA A 11 -44.12 3.66 -27.23
CA ALA A 11 -43.47 2.53 -26.51
C ALA A 11 -41.95 2.75 -26.32
N ALA A 12 -41.26 3.46 -27.22
CA ALA A 12 -39.86 3.77 -27.04
C ALA A 12 -39.57 4.89 -26.03
N MET A 13 -40.52 5.80 -25.79
CA MET A 13 -40.45 6.81 -24.74
C MET A 13 -40.80 6.32 -23.33
N VAL A 14 -41.50 5.18 -23.21
CA VAL A 14 -41.81 4.58 -21.90
C VAL A 14 -40.70 3.65 -21.40
N LEU A 15 -39.80 3.17 -22.31
CA LEU A 15 -38.62 2.37 -21.90
C LEU A 15 -37.40 3.19 -21.47
N SER A 16 -37.38 4.51 -21.71
CA SER A 16 -36.29 5.39 -21.30
C SER A 16 -36.51 6.13 -19.98
N LEU A 17 -37.57 5.78 -19.24
CA LEU A 17 -37.96 6.43 -17.96
C LEU A 17 -38.00 5.44 -16.77
N ALA A 18 -37.42 4.27 -16.91
CA ALA A 18 -37.38 3.27 -15.84
C ALA A 18 -35.97 3.02 -15.28
N VAL A 19 -35.09 3.99 -15.42
CA VAL A 19 -33.85 4.04 -14.64
C VAL A 19 -33.90 5.33 -13.79
N THR A 20 -34.94 5.42 -12.99
CA THR A 20 -34.97 6.42 -11.92
C THR A 20 -35.39 5.74 -10.64
N ALA A 21 -34.53 5.87 -9.68
CA ALA A 21 -34.79 5.80 -8.25
C ALA A 21 -35.14 4.40 -7.71
N PHE A 22 -34.17 3.54 -7.54
CA PHE A 22 -34.00 2.97 -6.22
C PHE A 22 -33.08 3.92 -5.40
N ALA A 23 -33.53 5.12 -5.17
CA ALA A 23 -33.24 5.76 -3.90
C ALA A 23 -34.08 4.97 -2.89
N ALA A 24 -33.48 3.95 -2.29
CA ALA A 24 -34.03 3.33 -1.10
C ALA A 24 -34.27 4.48 -0.11
N GLU A 25 -35.44 4.46 0.56
CA GLU A 25 -35.67 5.14 1.84
C GLU A 25 -34.80 4.42 2.92
N GLY A 26 -33.51 4.33 2.71
CA GLY A 26 -32.49 3.85 3.63
C GLY A 26 -31.43 4.92 3.66
N GLY A 27 -31.00 5.33 4.83
CA GLY A 27 -30.03 6.39 4.99
C GLY A 27 -28.74 6.10 4.25
N ASN A 28 -27.97 7.13 3.91
CA ASN A 28 -26.64 7.06 3.29
C ASN A 28 -25.58 6.65 4.35
N ARG A 29 -25.76 5.48 4.99
CA ARG A 29 -24.88 4.98 6.05
C ARG A 29 -23.70 4.25 5.40
N ILE A 30 -22.52 4.80 5.57
CA ILE A 30 -21.27 4.23 5.02
C ILE A 30 -20.43 3.72 6.20
N ALA A 31 -20.15 2.42 6.24
CA ALA A 31 -19.19 1.85 7.17
C ALA A 31 -17.79 1.82 6.52
N VAL A 32 -16.80 2.42 7.18
CA VAL A 32 -15.39 2.39 6.75
C VAL A 32 -14.63 1.49 7.71
N LEU A 33 -14.27 0.29 7.29
CA LEU A 33 -13.57 -0.71 8.11
C LEU A 33 -12.07 -0.64 7.84
N VAL A 34 -11.29 -0.34 8.87
CA VAL A 34 -9.83 -0.25 8.80
C VAL A 34 -9.18 -0.99 9.98
N PRO A 35 -7.99 -1.58 9.78
CA PRO A 35 -7.20 -2.11 10.90
C PRO A 35 -6.87 -1.03 11.91
N ASN A 36 -6.90 -1.36 13.20
CA ASN A 36 -6.42 -0.49 14.26
C ASN A 36 -4.89 -0.50 14.30
N ALA A 37 -4.28 0.65 14.25
CA ALA A 37 -2.84 0.83 14.46
C ALA A 37 -2.58 2.20 15.07
N ASP A 38 -1.54 2.29 15.90
CA ASP A 38 -1.16 3.50 16.63
C ASP A 38 -0.02 4.27 15.95
N HIS A 39 0.59 3.70 14.91
CA HIS A 39 1.70 4.30 14.17
C HIS A 39 1.84 3.71 12.76
N GLY A 40 2.78 4.25 12.00
CA GLY A 40 3.10 3.80 10.65
C GLY A 40 2.00 4.09 9.64
N TRP A 41 2.08 3.42 8.49
CA TRP A 41 1.17 3.64 7.37
C TRP A 41 -0.29 3.35 7.74
N THR A 42 -0.57 2.22 8.39
CA THR A 42 -1.94 1.83 8.78
C THR A 42 -2.55 2.79 9.81
N GLY A 43 -1.75 3.29 10.77
CA GLY A 43 -2.21 4.32 11.72
C GLY A 43 -2.58 5.62 11.01
N SER A 44 -1.82 6.01 9.99
CA SER A 44 -2.14 7.19 9.19
C SER A 44 -3.39 6.98 8.32
N VAL A 45 -3.60 5.78 7.75
CA VAL A 45 -4.87 5.44 7.06
C VAL A 45 -6.07 5.64 7.98
N MET A 46 -6.00 5.13 9.22
CA MET A 46 -7.07 5.29 10.21
C MET A 46 -7.34 6.78 10.47
N THR A 47 -6.29 7.56 10.73
CA THR A 47 -6.41 9.02 10.95
C THR A 47 -7.07 9.73 9.77
N TYR A 48 -6.60 9.48 8.55
CA TYR A 48 -7.16 10.09 7.34
C TYR A 48 -8.61 9.64 7.06
N ALA A 49 -8.97 8.39 7.39
CA ALA A 49 -10.34 7.92 7.29
C ALA A 49 -11.26 8.65 8.28
N GLU A 50 -10.82 8.84 9.54
CA GLU A 50 -11.57 9.58 10.57
C GLU A 50 -11.75 11.06 10.21
N GLU A 51 -10.67 11.72 9.76
CA GLU A 51 -10.72 13.11 9.31
C GLU A 51 -11.69 13.29 8.14
N HIS A 52 -11.58 12.45 7.12
CA HIS A 52 -12.44 12.56 5.93
C HIS A 52 -13.89 12.17 6.22
N ALA A 53 -14.14 11.19 7.09
CA ALA A 53 -15.47 10.88 7.58
C ALA A 53 -16.11 12.09 8.30
N ALA A 54 -15.32 12.82 9.11
CA ALA A 54 -15.80 14.03 9.76
C ALA A 54 -16.14 15.16 8.77
N GLU A 55 -15.33 15.33 7.71
CA GLU A 55 -15.59 16.26 6.61
C GLU A 55 -16.91 15.93 5.90
N ILE A 56 -17.08 14.66 5.47
CA ILE A 56 -18.29 14.19 4.77
C ILE A 56 -19.53 14.33 5.65
N ASN A 57 -19.44 13.93 6.93
CA ASN A 57 -20.56 14.06 7.87
C ASN A 57 -20.93 15.54 8.13
N GLY A 58 -19.94 16.45 8.07
CA GLY A 58 -20.16 17.88 8.22
C GLY A 58 -21.02 18.49 7.11
N GLU A 59 -21.10 17.88 5.94
CA GLU A 59 -21.98 18.26 4.83
C GLU A 59 -23.43 17.81 5.04
N GLY A 60 -23.67 16.82 5.90
CA GLY A 60 -24.99 16.39 6.34
C GLY A 60 -25.75 15.50 5.35
N ASN A 61 -25.10 15.03 4.28
CA ASN A 61 -25.73 14.18 3.28
C ASN A 61 -25.54 12.68 3.56
N TYR A 62 -24.54 12.32 4.36
CA TYR A 62 -24.08 10.96 4.65
C TYR A 62 -23.89 10.76 6.15
N ASP A 63 -23.94 9.50 6.58
CA ASP A 63 -23.58 9.04 7.93
C ASP A 63 -22.42 8.05 7.80
N VAL A 64 -21.20 8.60 7.83
CA VAL A 64 -19.96 7.82 7.68
C VAL A 64 -19.43 7.44 9.05
N ASN A 65 -19.30 6.15 9.31
CA ASN A 65 -18.77 5.61 10.56
C ASN A 65 -17.49 4.80 10.31
N VAL A 66 -16.39 5.24 10.90
CA VAL A 66 -15.12 4.49 10.85
C VAL A 66 -15.11 3.44 11.95
N ILE A 67 -14.90 2.19 11.57
CA ILE A 67 -14.90 1.02 12.45
C ILE A 67 -13.50 0.39 12.40
N THR A 68 -12.82 0.38 13.54
CA THR A 68 -11.48 -0.20 13.63
C THR A 68 -11.52 -1.65 14.10
N SER A 69 -10.63 -2.49 13.54
CA SER A 69 -10.49 -3.90 13.92
C SER A 69 -9.16 -4.16 14.59
N THR A 70 -9.16 -4.92 15.68
CA THR A 70 -7.93 -5.27 16.43
C THR A 70 -7.10 -6.35 15.74
N ASP A 71 -7.76 -7.20 14.96
CA ASP A 71 -7.17 -8.32 14.24
C ASP A 71 -8.14 -8.83 13.15
N ALA A 72 -7.68 -9.78 12.33
CA ALA A 72 -8.49 -10.36 11.25
C ALA A 72 -9.78 -11.03 11.75
N SER A 73 -9.75 -11.73 12.88
CA SER A 73 -10.94 -12.38 13.43
C SER A 73 -12.01 -11.38 13.85
N ASN A 74 -11.58 -10.27 14.45
CA ASN A 74 -12.48 -9.17 14.81
C ASN A 74 -13.07 -8.50 13.55
N GLN A 75 -12.26 -8.29 12.50
CA GLN A 75 -12.76 -7.69 11.26
C GLN A 75 -13.72 -8.62 10.52
N ILE A 76 -13.47 -9.94 10.51
CA ILE A 76 -14.40 -10.95 9.97
C ILE A 76 -15.76 -10.82 10.66
N GLN A 77 -15.76 -10.77 12.00
CA GLN A 77 -17.01 -10.62 12.75
C GLN A 77 -17.73 -9.30 12.44
N GLN A 78 -17.00 -8.19 12.31
CA GLN A 78 -17.55 -6.88 11.94
C GLN A 78 -18.24 -6.93 10.57
N VAL A 79 -17.62 -7.56 9.56
CA VAL A 79 -18.21 -7.73 8.23
C VAL A 79 -19.47 -8.60 8.31
N GLU A 80 -19.42 -9.71 9.04
CA GLU A 80 -20.59 -10.61 9.24
C GLU A 80 -21.74 -9.88 9.93
N ASP A 81 -21.47 -9.13 10.99
CA ASP A 81 -22.45 -8.33 11.72
C ASP A 81 -23.10 -7.25 10.84
N LEU A 82 -22.32 -6.59 9.97
CA LEU A 82 -22.84 -5.62 9.00
C LEU A 82 -23.82 -6.26 8.03
N VAL A 83 -23.47 -7.43 7.49
CA VAL A 83 -24.32 -8.17 6.56
C VAL A 83 -25.59 -8.68 7.23
N GLU A 84 -25.47 -9.26 8.44
CA GLU A 84 -26.60 -9.88 9.14
C GLU A 84 -27.60 -8.86 9.71
N ASN A 85 -27.09 -7.74 10.23
CA ASN A 85 -27.92 -6.74 10.93
C ASN A 85 -28.33 -5.56 10.04
N GLY A 86 -27.76 -5.42 8.83
CA GLY A 86 -28.05 -4.30 7.92
C GLY A 86 -27.74 -2.94 8.53
N THR A 87 -26.62 -2.83 9.25
CA THR A 87 -26.23 -1.60 9.98
C THR A 87 -25.56 -0.56 9.08
N ALA A 88 -25.16 -0.93 7.87
CA ALA A 88 -24.65 -0.03 6.84
C ALA A 88 -25.33 -0.30 5.50
N ASP A 89 -25.44 0.73 4.68
CA ASP A 89 -25.98 0.65 3.31
C ASP A 89 -24.86 0.48 2.30
N TYR A 90 -23.64 0.94 2.66
CA TYR A 90 -22.43 0.91 1.86
C TYR A 90 -21.21 0.60 2.73
N VAL A 91 -20.18 -0.01 2.15
CA VAL A 91 -18.96 -0.40 2.86
C VAL A 91 -17.70 0.05 2.10
N VAL A 92 -16.78 0.69 2.81
CA VAL A 92 -15.38 0.86 2.37
C VAL A 92 -14.52 0.02 3.31
N ILE A 93 -13.65 -0.83 2.79
CA ILE A 93 -12.88 -1.75 3.63
C ILE A 93 -11.43 -1.87 3.20
N LEU A 94 -10.52 -1.69 4.18
CA LEU A 94 -9.15 -2.16 4.11
C LEU A 94 -9.10 -3.55 4.79
N PRO A 95 -9.05 -4.65 4.03
CA PRO A 95 -8.95 -5.99 4.64
C PRO A 95 -7.68 -6.13 5.49
N GLN A 96 -7.81 -6.74 6.67
CA GLN A 96 -6.67 -7.00 7.56
C GLN A 96 -5.61 -7.85 6.88
N ASP A 97 -6.03 -8.93 6.23
CA ASP A 97 -5.22 -9.84 5.43
C ASP A 97 -6.10 -10.78 4.58
N ASN A 98 -5.48 -11.74 3.88
CA ASN A 98 -6.19 -12.69 3.01
C ASN A 98 -7.11 -13.67 3.74
N THR A 99 -7.05 -13.78 5.06
CA THR A 99 -7.97 -14.64 5.84
C THR A 99 -9.42 -14.13 5.83
N LEU A 100 -9.63 -12.87 5.43
CA LEU A 100 -10.95 -12.28 5.24
C LEU A 100 -11.72 -12.82 4.01
N GLU A 101 -11.12 -13.66 3.18
CA GLU A 101 -11.71 -14.11 1.92
C GLU A 101 -13.17 -14.57 2.05
N ASN A 102 -13.49 -15.39 3.06
CA ASN A 102 -14.86 -15.89 3.28
C ASN A 102 -15.84 -14.79 3.71
N ALA A 103 -15.40 -13.83 4.54
CA ALA A 103 -16.23 -12.71 4.96
C ALA A 103 -16.49 -11.76 3.77
N MET A 104 -15.47 -11.51 2.95
CA MET A 104 -15.61 -10.70 1.74
C MET A 104 -16.54 -11.35 0.70
N ARG A 105 -16.52 -12.67 0.56
CA ARG A 105 -17.51 -13.38 -0.26
C ARG A 105 -18.94 -13.21 0.28
N LYS A 106 -19.14 -13.30 1.61
CA LYS A 106 -20.46 -13.03 2.22
C LYS A 106 -20.92 -11.59 1.95
N LEU A 107 -20.03 -10.61 2.08
CA LEU A 107 -20.33 -9.21 1.74
C LEU A 107 -20.71 -9.09 0.25
N ALA A 108 -19.93 -9.68 -0.64
CA ALA A 108 -20.20 -9.70 -2.08
C ALA A 108 -21.54 -10.36 -2.44
N ASP A 109 -21.96 -11.38 -1.70
CA ASP A 109 -23.23 -12.09 -1.92
C ASP A 109 -24.42 -11.38 -1.27
N SER A 110 -24.21 -10.49 -0.31
CA SER A 110 -25.27 -9.74 0.38
C SER A 110 -25.95 -8.71 -0.51
N GLY A 111 -25.27 -8.23 -1.54
CA GLY A 111 -25.73 -7.13 -2.38
C GLY A 111 -25.46 -5.74 -1.82
N ILE A 112 -24.82 -5.60 -0.66
CA ILE A 112 -24.34 -4.33 -0.13
C ILE A 112 -23.17 -3.85 -1.02
N PRO A 113 -23.24 -2.66 -1.67
CA PRO A 113 -22.14 -2.14 -2.45
C PRO A 113 -20.93 -1.88 -1.57
N TYR A 114 -19.73 -2.23 -2.07
CA TYR A 114 -18.51 -2.03 -1.31
C TYR A 114 -17.32 -1.62 -2.20
N VAL A 115 -16.41 -0.85 -1.62
CA VAL A 115 -15.10 -0.51 -2.16
C VAL A 115 -14.05 -1.22 -1.31
N MET A 116 -13.14 -1.96 -1.96
CA MET A 116 -11.93 -2.48 -1.31
C MET A 116 -10.80 -1.47 -1.45
N PHE A 117 -10.04 -1.30 -0.39
CA PHE A 117 -8.89 -0.41 -0.35
C PHE A 117 -7.60 -1.18 -0.02
N ASP A 118 -6.52 -0.88 -0.74
CA ASP A 118 -5.14 -1.36 -0.52
C ASP A 118 -4.97 -2.88 -0.68
N ARG A 119 -5.46 -3.67 0.28
CA ARG A 119 -5.38 -5.13 0.26
C ARG A 119 -6.58 -5.71 -0.46
N ILE A 120 -6.34 -6.12 -1.70
CA ILE A 120 -7.41 -6.60 -2.58
C ILE A 120 -7.56 -8.12 -2.43
N ILE A 121 -8.80 -8.55 -2.21
CA ILE A 121 -9.17 -9.97 -2.17
C ILE A 121 -9.80 -10.34 -3.51
N ASP A 122 -9.04 -11.03 -4.35
CA ASP A 122 -9.39 -11.32 -5.75
C ASP A 122 -10.78 -11.92 -5.93
N SER A 123 -11.17 -12.86 -5.04
CA SER A 123 -12.47 -13.52 -5.12
C SER A 123 -13.68 -12.60 -4.87
N ALA A 124 -13.44 -11.36 -4.43
CA ALA A 124 -14.47 -10.35 -4.18
C ALA A 124 -14.42 -9.16 -5.16
N THR A 125 -13.46 -9.09 -6.10
CA THR A 125 -13.30 -7.94 -7.01
C THR A 125 -14.44 -7.78 -7.99
N GLU A 126 -15.00 -8.88 -8.53
CA GLU A 126 -16.02 -8.84 -9.58
C GLU A 126 -17.29 -8.08 -9.15
N LYS A 127 -17.66 -8.14 -7.87
CA LYS A 127 -18.86 -7.49 -7.31
C LYS A 127 -18.57 -6.18 -6.58
N ALA A 128 -17.29 -5.81 -6.43
CA ALA A 128 -16.92 -4.54 -5.82
C ALA A 128 -17.31 -3.38 -6.73
N VAL A 129 -17.70 -2.26 -6.14
CA VAL A 129 -17.84 -0.97 -6.83
C VAL A 129 -16.48 -0.55 -7.38
N ALA A 130 -15.45 -0.60 -6.53
CA ALA A 130 -14.08 -0.33 -6.89
C ALA A 130 -13.09 -1.12 -6.02
N SER A 131 -11.90 -1.34 -6.58
CA SER A 131 -10.68 -1.75 -5.88
C SER A 131 -9.69 -0.61 -5.98
N VAL A 132 -9.53 0.15 -4.91
CA VAL A 132 -8.66 1.34 -4.86
C VAL A 132 -7.34 0.97 -4.20
N LYS A 133 -6.25 1.17 -4.91
CA LYS A 133 -4.89 0.83 -4.43
C LYS A 133 -3.84 1.73 -5.06
N GLY A 134 -2.71 1.91 -4.39
CA GLY A 134 -1.52 2.43 -5.04
C GLY A 134 -0.98 1.42 -6.05
N ASP A 135 -0.18 1.89 -7.00
CA ASP A 135 0.47 1.05 -8.00
C ASP A 135 1.61 0.22 -7.38
N ASN A 136 1.24 -0.85 -6.66
CA ASN A 136 2.22 -1.74 -6.04
C ASN A 136 3.14 -2.42 -7.07
N ASN A 137 2.62 -2.78 -8.25
CA ASN A 137 3.47 -3.28 -9.33
C ASN A 137 4.43 -2.19 -9.81
N GLY A 138 3.95 -0.95 -9.95
CA GLY A 138 4.78 0.20 -10.28
C GLY A 138 5.90 0.45 -9.28
N ILE A 139 5.66 0.27 -7.96
CA ILE A 139 6.74 0.37 -6.93
C ILE A 139 7.86 -0.61 -7.25
N GLY A 140 7.54 -1.87 -7.49
CA GLY A 140 8.53 -2.88 -7.86
C GLY A 140 9.22 -2.57 -9.18
N ALA A 141 8.43 -2.19 -10.19
CA ALA A 141 8.95 -1.89 -11.52
C ALA A 141 9.95 -0.72 -11.50
N VAL A 142 9.57 0.44 -10.93
CA VAL A 142 10.47 1.61 -10.88
C VAL A 142 11.71 1.36 -10.02
N THR A 143 11.61 0.51 -8.99
CA THR A 143 12.76 0.09 -8.19
C THR A 143 13.74 -0.73 -9.02
N ALA A 144 13.27 -1.73 -9.77
CA ALA A 144 14.12 -2.52 -10.65
C ALA A 144 14.73 -1.68 -11.79
N GLU A 145 13.93 -0.82 -12.42
CA GLU A 145 14.38 0.09 -13.48
C GLU A 145 15.51 1.00 -12.98
N ARG A 146 15.38 1.57 -11.76
CA ARG A 146 16.41 2.43 -11.20
C ARG A 146 17.66 1.64 -10.88
N PHE A 147 17.57 0.47 -10.26
CA PHE A 147 18.72 -0.38 -10.00
C PHE A 147 19.46 -0.78 -11.30
N ILE A 148 18.73 -1.11 -12.38
CA ILE A 148 19.32 -1.41 -13.69
C ILE A 148 19.99 -0.16 -14.28
N ALA A 149 19.36 1.00 -14.20
CA ALA A 149 19.96 2.26 -14.66
C ALA A 149 21.26 2.59 -13.92
N ASP A 150 21.35 2.23 -12.65
CA ASP A 150 22.53 2.39 -11.81
C ASP A 150 23.56 1.25 -11.98
N GLY A 151 23.31 0.33 -12.90
CA GLY A 151 24.28 -0.67 -13.35
C GLY A 151 24.09 -2.08 -12.85
N MET A 152 22.95 -2.42 -12.20
CA MET A 152 22.59 -3.78 -11.82
C MET A 152 22.49 -4.70 -13.05
N LYS A 153 22.96 -5.92 -12.93
CA LYS A 153 23.05 -6.92 -14.02
C LYS A 153 22.60 -8.29 -13.53
N PRO A 154 22.20 -9.19 -14.46
CA PRO A 154 21.94 -10.59 -14.12
C PRO A 154 23.10 -11.21 -13.34
N GLY A 155 22.78 -11.87 -12.23
CA GLY A 155 23.72 -12.47 -11.31
C GLY A 155 24.22 -11.58 -10.17
N ASP A 156 23.89 -10.27 -10.16
CA ASP A 156 24.15 -9.40 -9.01
C ASP A 156 23.27 -9.80 -7.81
N GLY A 157 23.82 -9.67 -6.60
CA GLY A 157 23.13 -10.05 -5.38
C GLY A 157 22.06 -9.03 -4.98
N ILE A 158 20.84 -9.53 -4.83
CA ILE A 158 19.64 -8.76 -4.46
C ILE A 158 19.08 -9.29 -3.15
N VAL A 159 18.64 -8.39 -2.27
CA VAL A 159 17.97 -8.71 -1.01
C VAL A 159 16.62 -8.02 -0.98
N ILE A 160 15.56 -8.79 -0.74
CA ILE A 160 14.20 -8.26 -0.53
C ILE A 160 13.83 -8.44 0.93
N MET A 161 13.27 -7.37 1.53
CA MET A 161 12.70 -7.40 2.88
C MET A 161 11.20 -7.10 2.78
N PRO A 162 10.36 -8.16 2.69
CA PRO A 162 8.92 -8.02 2.46
C PRO A 162 8.16 -7.68 3.74
N GLY A 163 6.99 -7.03 3.60
CA GLY A 163 6.13 -6.68 4.71
C GLY A 163 5.45 -7.89 5.36
N ASP A 164 4.39 -8.37 4.76
CA ASP A 164 3.57 -9.50 5.27
C ASP A 164 3.16 -10.45 4.13
N ASN A 165 2.22 -11.37 4.41
CA ASN A 165 1.71 -12.33 3.42
C ASN A 165 0.44 -11.85 2.67
N SER A 166 0.15 -10.55 2.68
CA SER A 166 -0.94 -9.97 1.90
C SER A 166 -0.62 -9.89 0.39
N SER A 167 -1.55 -9.39 -0.40
CA SER A 167 -1.35 -9.14 -1.84
C SER A 167 -0.30 -8.06 -2.12
N VAL A 168 -0.08 -7.13 -1.19
CA VAL A 168 0.81 -5.96 -1.38
C VAL A 168 2.26 -6.39 -1.67
N PRO A 169 2.93 -7.22 -0.85
CA PRO A 169 4.28 -7.67 -1.16
C PRO A 169 4.36 -8.50 -2.45
N THR A 170 3.33 -9.30 -2.75
CA THR A 170 3.28 -10.09 -3.99
C THR A 170 3.28 -9.18 -5.21
N MET A 171 2.40 -8.17 -5.26
CA MET A 171 2.35 -7.22 -6.37
C MET A 171 3.65 -6.44 -6.55
N ARG A 172 4.30 -6.01 -5.45
CA ARG A 172 5.61 -5.33 -5.50
C ARG A 172 6.69 -6.24 -6.09
N ASN A 173 6.73 -7.50 -5.64
CA ASN A 173 7.65 -8.49 -6.20
C ASN A 173 7.37 -8.78 -7.68
N ASP A 174 6.09 -8.93 -8.07
CA ASP A 174 5.72 -9.20 -9.46
C ASP A 174 6.18 -8.08 -10.39
N GLY A 175 6.00 -6.82 -10.00
CA GLY A 175 6.52 -5.68 -10.74
C GLY A 175 8.04 -5.69 -10.84
N PHE A 176 8.74 -5.94 -9.73
CA PHE A 176 10.20 -6.01 -9.68
C PHE A 176 10.74 -7.13 -10.56
N TYR A 177 10.24 -8.36 -10.39
CA TYR A 177 10.67 -9.53 -11.17
C TYR A 177 10.30 -9.41 -12.64
N GLY A 178 9.15 -8.79 -12.97
CA GLY A 178 8.74 -8.55 -14.34
C GLY A 178 9.77 -7.72 -15.11
N VAL A 179 10.21 -6.60 -14.53
CA VAL A 179 11.24 -5.75 -15.13
C VAL A 179 12.59 -6.48 -15.23
N LEU A 180 12.98 -7.24 -14.21
CA LEU A 180 14.21 -8.04 -14.27
C LEU A 180 14.17 -9.04 -15.42
N ALA A 181 13.08 -9.81 -15.54
CA ALA A 181 12.90 -10.79 -16.62
C ALA A 181 12.97 -10.15 -18.01
N GLU A 182 12.32 -9.00 -18.20
CA GLU A 182 12.36 -8.23 -19.46
C GLU A 182 13.77 -7.72 -19.79
N ASN A 183 14.63 -7.54 -18.77
CA ASN A 183 16.00 -7.09 -18.92
C ASN A 183 17.05 -8.22 -18.85
N GLY A 184 16.61 -9.48 -19.02
CA GLY A 184 17.47 -10.62 -19.27
C GLY A 184 17.88 -11.45 -18.05
N TRP A 185 17.25 -11.24 -16.88
CA TRP A 185 17.38 -12.18 -15.75
C TRP A 185 16.69 -13.50 -16.09
N SER A 186 17.40 -14.59 -15.92
CA SER A 186 16.85 -15.94 -16.07
C SER A 186 16.02 -16.36 -14.85
N ASP A 187 15.20 -17.41 -14.99
CA ASP A 187 14.48 -17.99 -13.85
C ASP A 187 15.44 -18.41 -12.71
N GLU A 188 16.68 -18.81 -13.04
CA GLU A 188 17.71 -19.15 -12.07
C GLU A 188 18.21 -17.90 -11.32
N ASP A 189 18.42 -16.79 -12.03
CA ASP A 189 18.80 -15.51 -11.41
C ASP A 189 17.69 -15.01 -10.47
N LEU A 190 16.44 -15.07 -10.90
CA LEU A 190 15.29 -14.66 -10.08
C LEU A 190 15.13 -15.56 -8.84
N ALA A 191 15.35 -16.86 -8.98
CA ALA A 191 15.29 -17.80 -7.86
C ALA A 191 16.45 -17.64 -6.86
N ALA A 192 17.55 -17.02 -7.28
CA ALA A 192 18.72 -16.73 -6.42
C ALA A 192 18.54 -15.45 -5.57
N ILE A 193 17.53 -14.64 -5.83
CA ILE A 193 17.23 -13.44 -5.03
C ILE A 193 16.90 -13.85 -3.60
N TYR A 194 17.64 -13.28 -2.64
CA TYR A 194 17.41 -13.58 -1.23
C TYR A 194 16.23 -12.75 -0.69
N SER A 195 15.29 -13.44 -0.06
CA SER A 195 14.22 -12.78 0.69
C SER A 195 14.35 -13.11 2.18
N THR A 196 14.22 -12.12 3.04
CA THR A 196 14.07 -12.36 4.48
C THR A 196 12.71 -12.99 4.81
N ASP A 197 12.51 -13.37 6.05
CA ASP A 197 11.17 -13.58 6.60
C ASP A 197 10.38 -12.25 6.55
N TYR A 198 9.07 -12.34 6.70
CA TYR A 198 8.19 -11.16 6.74
C TYR A 198 8.51 -10.26 7.93
N THR A 199 8.62 -8.97 7.66
CA THR A 199 8.91 -7.95 8.69
C THR A 199 7.68 -7.57 9.52
N GLY A 200 6.47 -7.91 9.05
CA GLY A 200 5.21 -7.43 9.63
C GLY A 200 5.05 -5.91 9.55
N TRP A 201 5.73 -5.25 8.59
CA TRP A 201 5.78 -3.78 8.44
C TRP A 201 6.39 -3.09 9.69
N SER A 202 7.11 -3.85 10.53
CA SER A 202 7.63 -3.43 11.82
C SER A 202 9.10 -3.04 11.74
N ARG A 203 9.42 -1.83 12.19
CA ARG A 203 10.80 -1.31 12.29
C ARG A 203 11.68 -2.20 13.16
N SER A 204 11.18 -2.60 14.32
CA SER A 204 11.94 -3.42 15.26
C SER A 204 12.24 -4.82 14.69
N THR A 205 11.24 -5.47 14.08
CA THR A 205 11.43 -6.76 13.43
C THR A 205 12.40 -6.64 12.25
N SER A 206 12.29 -5.58 11.48
CA SER A 206 13.20 -5.32 10.35
C SER A 206 14.64 -5.12 10.80
N LYS A 207 14.84 -4.39 11.90
CA LYS A 207 16.14 -4.24 12.55
C LYS A 207 16.72 -5.58 12.95
N GLU A 208 15.94 -6.43 13.63
CA GLU A 208 16.36 -7.77 14.06
C GLU A 208 16.71 -8.66 12.87
N LEU A 209 15.88 -8.67 11.82
CA LEU A 209 16.14 -9.46 10.61
C LEU A 209 17.38 -8.99 9.87
N PHE A 210 17.63 -7.68 9.82
CA PHE A 210 18.84 -7.14 9.20
C PHE A 210 20.11 -7.42 10.00
N VAL A 211 20.07 -7.31 11.34
CA VAL A 211 21.16 -7.74 12.22
C VAL A 211 21.49 -9.21 11.97
N ASN A 212 20.48 -10.09 11.99
CA ASN A 212 20.64 -11.51 11.72
C ASN A 212 21.15 -11.78 10.30
N TYR A 213 20.70 -11.00 9.31
CA TYR A 213 21.19 -11.08 7.94
C TYR A 213 22.71 -10.88 7.88
N LEU A 214 23.25 -9.86 8.54
CA LEU A 214 24.69 -9.59 8.59
C LEU A 214 25.43 -10.62 9.46
N ASP A 215 24.88 -11.01 10.62
CA ASP A 215 25.54 -11.93 11.55
C ASP A 215 25.75 -13.32 10.97
N THR A 216 24.83 -13.78 10.13
CA THR A 216 24.88 -15.13 9.53
C THR A 216 25.72 -15.23 8.27
N ARG A 217 26.24 -14.12 7.74
CA ARG A 217 27.01 -14.05 6.48
C ARG A 217 28.46 -13.71 6.68
N THR A 218 29.28 -14.17 5.74
CA THR A 218 30.66 -13.75 5.59
C THR A 218 30.74 -12.36 4.97
N VAL A 219 31.89 -11.68 5.11
CA VAL A 219 32.16 -10.39 4.47
C VAL A 219 31.99 -10.45 2.95
N ASP A 220 32.44 -11.53 2.32
CA ASP A 220 32.29 -11.72 0.87
C ASP A 220 30.82 -11.81 0.43
N GLU A 221 29.98 -12.53 1.19
CA GLU A 221 28.55 -12.62 0.93
C GLU A 221 27.83 -11.28 1.16
N ILE A 222 28.25 -10.51 2.17
CA ILE A 222 27.71 -9.17 2.42
C ILE A 222 28.03 -8.24 1.25
N THR A 223 29.29 -8.21 0.82
CA THR A 223 29.73 -7.31 -0.24
C THR A 223 29.21 -7.70 -1.63
N ALA A 224 28.82 -8.95 -1.83
CA ALA A 224 28.20 -9.44 -3.07
C ALA A 224 26.74 -8.99 -3.23
N ASN A 225 26.01 -8.75 -2.12
CA ASN A 225 24.60 -8.35 -2.12
C ASN A 225 24.51 -6.82 -2.00
N LYS A 226 24.31 -6.15 -3.12
CA LYS A 226 24.36 -4.68 -3.16
C LYS A 226 22.99 -4.01 -3.27
N TYR A 227 21.98 -4.71 -3.76
CA TYR A 227 20.68 -4.14 -4.07
C TYR A 227 19.67 -4.58 -3.04
N PHE A 228 19.21 -3.64 -2.21
CA PHE A 228 18.24 -3.86 -1.15
C PHE A 228 16.91 -3.23 -1.53
N PHE A 229 15.88 -4.06 -1.71
CA PHE A 229 14.50 -3.62 -1.87
C PHE A 229 13.72 -3.91 -0.60
N THR A 230 13.45 -2.88 0.18
CA THR A 230 12.59 -2.94 1.36
C THR A 230 11.18 -2.48 0.97
N HIS A 231 10.18 -3.22 1.43
CA HIS A 231 8.80 -2.95 1.01
C HIS A 231 8.14 -1.78 1.75
N ASP A 232 8.82 -1.17 2.74
CA ASP A 232 8.27 -0.04 3.48
C ASP A 232 9.37 0.82 4.11
N ASP A 233 9.10 2.11 4.30
CA ASP A 233 10.04 3.05 4.90
C ASP A 233 10.37 2.69 6.36
N GLU A 234 9.42 2.08 7.12
CA GLU A 234 9.71 1.55 8.45
C GLU A 234 10.77 0.43 8.40
N ILE A 235 10.77 -0.36 7.34
CA ILE A 235 11.76 -1.41 7.13
C ILE A 235 13.15 -0.80 6.89
N ALA A 236 13.24 0.21 6.03
CA ALA A 236 14.49 0.93 5.77
C ALA A 236 15.00 1.67 7.04
N MET A 237 14.10 2.28 7.81
CA MET A 237 14.46 2.90 9.09
C MET A 237 15.00 1.86 10.08
N GLY A 238 14.48 0.64 10.08
CA GLY A 238 15.02 -0.48 10.87
C GLY A 238 16.47 -0.82 10.50
N ILE A 239 16.80 -0.83 9.19
CA ILE A 239 18.17 -0.99 8.70
C ILE A 239 19.06 0.15 9.20
N LEU A 240 18.64 1.40 9.05
CA LEU A 240 19.42 2.57 9.50
C LEU A 240 19.65 2.56 11.01
N GLU A 241 18.65 2.17 11.81
CA GLU A 241 18.80 2.01 13.26
C GLU A 241 19.77 0.88 13.64
N ALA A 242 19.74 -0.23 12.90
CA ALA A 242 20.70 -1.32 13.10
C ALA A 242 22.13 -0.85 12.81
N LEU A 243 22.35 -0.14 11.73
CA LEU A 243 23.66 0.41 11.37
C LEU A 243 24.21 1.40 12.41
N LYS A 244 23.33 2.14 13.12
CA LYS A 244 23.77 3.00 14.23
C LYS A 244 23.95 2.26 15.56
N SER A 245 23.44 1.06 15.68
CA SER A 245 23.54 0.29 16.91
C SER A 245 24.90 -0.39 17.07
N SER A 246 25.16 -0.90 18.29
CA SER A 246 26.32 -1.75 18.58
C SER A 246 26.02 -3.25 18.44
N GLU A 247 24.88 -3.60 17.84
CA GLU A 247 24.42 -5.00 17.75
C GLU A 247 25.11 -5.75 16.60
N ILE A 248 25.63 -5.02 15.61
CA ILE A 248 26.33 -5.60 14.44
C ILE A 248 27.84 -5.57 14.69
N ASP A 249 28.52 -6.67 14.36
CA ASP A 249 29.98 -6.71 14.34
C ASP A 249 30.54 -5.60 13.43
N GLN A 250 31.57 -4.89 13.89
CA GLN A 250 32.09 -3.71 13.19
C GLN A 250 32.66 -4.05 11.80
N GLU A 251 33.31 -5.21 11.64
CA GLU A 251 33.86 -5.65 10.34
C GLU A 251 32.73 -5.87 9.33
N LYS A 252 31.62 -6.47 9.75
CA LYS A 252 30.44 -6.71 8.91
C LYS A 252 29.70 -5.43 8.58
N LYS A 253 29.57 -4.52 9.53
CA LYS A 253 29.02 -3.17 9.30
C LYS A 253 29.87 -2.41 8.28
N ASP A 254 31.18 -2.40 8.44
CA ASP A 254 32.09 -1.73 7.51
C ASP A 254 32.04 -2.38 6.12
N ALA A 255 31.92 -3.72 6.05
CA ALA A 255 31.74 -4.44 4.79
C ALA A 255 30.47 -4.00 4.06
N PHE A 256 29.34 -3.90 4.77
CA PHE A 256 28.07 -3.43 4.21
C PHE A 256 28.17 -1.99 3.71
N LEU A 257 28.60 -1.07 4.56
CA LEU A 257 28.69 0.36 4.23
C LEU A 257 29.68 0.65 3.09
N ASN A 258 30.77 -0.11 2.98
CA ASN A 258 31.77 0.08 1.90
C ASN A 258 31.43 -0.72 0.61
N ALA A 259 30.40 -1.53 0.59
CA ALA A 259 30.02 -2.31 -0.59
C ALA A 259 29.40 -1.49 -1.72
N GLY A 260 29.00 -0.24 -1.46
CA GLY A 260 28.24 0.58 -2.41
C GLY A 260 26.81 0.07 -2.55
N ILE A 261 26.09 0.07 -1.44
CA ILE A 261 24.73 -0.44 -1.34
C ILE A 261 23.73 0.51 -2.00
N PHE A 262 22.81 -0.03 -2.77
CA PHE A 262 21.61 0.62 -3.28
C PHE A 262 20.43 0.22 -2.39
N LEU A 263 19.82 1.17 -1.71
CA LEU A 263 18.71 0.94 -0.78
C LEU A 263 17.44 1.61 -1.32
N ALA A 264 16.48 0.79 -1.73
CA ALA A 264 15.16 1.21 -2.15
C ALA A 264 14.11 0.88 -1.10
N THR A 265 13.15 1.78 -0.92
CA THR A 265 12.03 1.60 -0.01
C THR A 265 10.75 2.22 -0.58
N SER A 266 9.66 2.16 0.13
CA SER A 266 8.40 2.81 -0.27
C SER A 266 7.53 3.13 0.93
N SER A 267 6.73 4.12 0.82
CA SER A 267 5.53 4.55 1.52
C SER A 267 5.41 6.07 1.64
N GLY A 268 6.47 6.80 1.92
CA GLY A 268 6.44 8.25 2.07
C GLY A 268 6.37 8.71 3.52
N LEU A 269 7.06 8.00 4.41
CA LEU A 269 7.15 8.36 5.83
C LEU A 269 7.93 9.68 6.01
N ASN A 270 7.36 10.66 6.71
CA ASN A 270 8.01 11.95 6.99
C ASN A 270 9.36 11.79 7.72
N GLU A 271 9.48 10.79 8.59
CA GLU A 271 10.75 10.49 9.25
C GLU A 271 11.83 10.11 8.24
N LEU A 272 11.53 9.22 7.26
CA LEU A 272 12.46 8.87 6.20
C LEU A 272 12.78 10.08 5.31
N TYR A 273 11.78 10.89 4.98
CA TYR A 273 11.99 12.12 4.23
C TYR A 273 12.92 13.10 4.97
N SER A 274 12.87 13.12 6.32
CA SER A 274 13.82 13.88 7.13
C SER A 274 15.26 13.34 7.02
N VAL A 275 15.42 12.02 6.84
CA VAL A 275 16.72 11.41 6.55
C VAL A 275 17.22 11.80 5.15
N LEU A 276 16.36 11.73 4.13
CA LEU A 276 16.71 12.14 2.76
C LEU A 276 17.10 13.62 2.67
N ARG A 277 16.44 14.48 3.46
CA ARG A 277 16.79 15.91 3.60
C ARG A 277 18.07 16.16 4.40
N GLY A 278 18.60 15.15 5.11
CA GLY A 278 19.73 15.31 6.01
C GLY A 278 19.46 16.11 7.29
N ILE A 279 18.19 16.15 7.74
CA ILE A 279 17.73 16.92 8.91
C ILE A 279 17.14 16.06 10.03
N HIS A 280 17.32 14.74 9.98
CA HIS A 280 16.81 13.84 11.00
C HIS A 280 17.56 14.00 12.31
N GLN A 281 16.84 14.03 13.46
CA GLN A 281 17.43 14.23 14.81
C GLN A 281 18.53 13.24 15.17
N LYS A 282 18.42 11.98 14.76
CA LYS A 282 19.45 10.95 15.02
C LYS A 282 20.66 11.07 14.09
N ASP A 283 20.66 12.00 13.13
CA ASP A 283 21.73 12.22 12.17
C ASP A 283 22.24 10.92 11.52
N TYR A 284 21.56 10.44 10.49
CA TYR A 284 21.95 9.28 9.69
C TYR A 284 22.89 9.64 8.51
N SER A 285 23.37 10.88 8.46
CA SER A 285 24.14 11.41 7.32
C SER A 285 25.39 10.58 7.01
N ALA A 286 26.07 10.06 8.05
CA ALA A 286 27.27 9.26 7.87
C ALA A 286 26.99 7.90 7.22
N GLU A 287 25.90 7.24 7.59
CA GLU A 287 25.48 5.97 7.01
C GLU A 287 24.95 6.16 5.60
N VAL A 288 24.07 7.14 5.40
CA VAL A 288 23.46 7.45 4.09
C VAL A 288 24.51 7.89 3.07
N ALA A 289 25.51 8.68 3.48
CA ALA A 289 26.59 9.13 2.58
C ALA A 289 27.46 7.98 2.04
N GLN A 290 27.40 6.79 2.63
CA GLN A 290 28.13 5.61 2.17
C GLN A 290 27.27 4.70 1.27
N LEU A 291 25.96 4.93 1.18
CA LEU A 291 25.10 4.27 0.21
C LEU A 291 25.39 4.80 -1.20
N ALA A 292 25.36 3.91 -2.19
CA ALA A 292 25.50 4.32 -3.59
C ALA A 292 24.24 5.05 -4.07
N ASP A 293 23.06 4.59 -3.62
CA ASP A 293 21.78 5.25 -3.84
C ASP A 293 20.83 4.96 -2.68
N PHE A 294 19.95 5.92 -2.36
CA PHE A 294 18.91 5.77 -1.35
C PHE A 294 17.66 6.55 -1.76
N PHE A 295 16.54 5.85 -1.93
CA PHE A 295 15.29 6.45 -2.34
C PHE A 295 14.08 5.72 -1.78
N SER A 296 12.95 6.43 -1.73
CA SER A 296 11.62 5.89 -1.44
C SER A 296 10.72 6.02 -2.67
N VAL A 297 9.68 5.19 -2.74
CA VAL A 297 8.61 5.29 -3.73
C VAL A 297 7.31 5.62 -3.00
N THR A 298 6.57 6.62 -3.46
CA THR A 298 5.35 7.08 -2.77
C THR A 298 4.30 5.98 -2.66
N TYR A 299 3.66 5.90 -1.49
CA TYR A 299 2.48 5.07 -1.23
C TYR A 299 1.67 5.72 -0.12
N ASP A 300 0.91 6.78 -0.48
CA ASP A 300 0.29 7.69 0.47
C ASP A 300 -0.92 7.05 1.18
N PRO A 301 -0.94 6.94 2.51
CA PRO A 301 -2.11 6.46 3.26
C PRO A 301 -3.38 7.32 3.06
N ALA A 302 -3.25 8.57 2.63
CA ALA A 302 -4.38 9.44 2.28
C ALA A 302 -5.19 8.92 1.07
N MET A 303 -4.71 7.92 0.34
CA MET A 303 -5.48 7.21 -0.71
C MET A 303 -6.79 6.61 -0.18
N ILE A 304 -6.94 6.38 1.13
CA ILE A 304 -8.22 5.96 1.72
C ILE A 304 -9.34 6.99 1.45
N LYS A 305 -9.02 8.28 1.39
CA LYS A 305 -9.98 9.34 1.03
C LYS A 305 -10.53 9.10 -0.38
N VAL A 306 -9.69 8.69 -1.33
CA VAL A 306 -10.12 8.34 -2.69
C VAL A 306 -11.10 7.17 -2.68
N ALA A 307 -10.86 6.14 -1.87
CA ALA A 307 -11.78 5.01 -1.75
C ALA A 307 -13.14 5.42 -1.17
N MET A 308 -13.16 6.37 -0.23
CA MET A 308 -14.38 6.93 0.33
C MET A 308 -15.10 7.82 -0.70
N ASP A 309 -14.38 8.64 -1.44
CA ASP A 309 -14.92 9.49 -2.50
C ASP A 309 -15.48 8.66 -3.67
N ASP A 310 -14.85 7.56 -4.05
CA ASP A 310 -15.35 6.62 -5.04
C ASP A 310 -16.71 6.00 -4.60
N MET A 311 -16.85 5.67 -3.32
CA MET A 311 -18.14 5.22 -2.80
C MET A 311 -19.19 6.30 -2.89
N ILE A 312 -18.87 7.55 -2.56
CA ILE A 312 -19.81 8.68 -2.67
C ILE A 312 -20.17 8.93 -4.13
N ALA A 313 -19.21 8.94 -5.03
CA ALA A 313 -19.43 9.09 -6.47
C ALA A 313 -20.37 8.00 -7.01
N PHE A 314 -20.21 6.74 -6.57
CA PHE A 314 -21.11 5.65 -6.90
C PHE A 314 -22.52 5.90 -6.39
N ILE A 315 -22.70 6.34 -5.14
CA ILE A 315 -24.01 6.65 -4.54
C ILE A 315 -24.71 7.75 -5.33
N GLU A 316 -23.99 8.74 -5.81
CA GLU A 316 -24.49 9.86 -6.60
C GLU A 316 -24.73 9.51 -8.08
N GLY A 317 -24.42 8.27 -8.48
CA GLY A 317 -24.61 7.78 -9.86
C GLY A 317 -23.48 8.22 -10.81
N GLY A 318 -22.35 8.61 -10.27
CA GLY A 318 -21.11 8.90 -11.01
C GLY A 318 -20.47 7.63 -11.58
N ASP A 319 -19.52 7.83 -12.47
CA ASP A 319 -18.69 6.76 -13.04
C ASP A 319 -17.46 6.54 -12.15
N VAL A 320 -17.26 5.30 -11.70
CA VAL A 320 -16.15 4.91 -10.80
C VAL A 320 -15.30 3.84 -11.47
N PRO A 321 -13.98 4.00 -11.57
CA PRO A 321 -13.10 2.95 -12.11
C PRO A 321 -13.15 1.70 -11.21
N GLN A 322 -13.47 0.54 -11.77
CA GLN A 322 -13.51 -0.69 -11.00
C GLN A 322 -12.12 -1.10 -10.46
N ASP A 323 -11.06 -0.86 -11.21
CA ASP A 323 -9.66 -0.98 -10.76
C ASP A 323 -9.04 0.43 -10.75
N HIS A 324 -9.08 1.08 -9.58
CA HIS A 324 -8.61 2.44 -9.39
C HIS A 324 -7.18 2.41 -8.85
N VAL A 325 -6.21 2.42 -9.75
CA VAL A 325 -4.77 2.39 -9.44
C VAL A 325 -4.21 3.81 -9.35
N ILE A 326 -3.67 4.16 -8.19
CA ILE A 326 -3.07 5.48 -7.95
C ILE A 326 -1.57 5.41 -8.28
N PRO A 327 -1.07 6.24 -9.21
CA PRO A 327 0.31 6.19 -9.65
C PRO A 327 1.30 6.56 -8.54
N VAL A 328 2.53 6.06 -8.67
CA VAL A 328 3.62 6.28 -7.71
C VAL A 328 4.71 7.18 -8.28
N SER A 329 5.54 7.74 -7.40
CA SER A 329 6.67 8.59 -7.75
C SER A 329 7.90 8.19 -6.95
N VAL A 330 9.09 8.28 -7.56
CA VAL A 330 10.36 8.09 -6.85
C VAL A 330 10.75 9.37 -6.12
N VAL A 331 11.13 9.23 -4.86
CA VAL A 331 11.54 10.33 -3.98
C VAL A 331 12.95 10.04 -3.45
N ASP A 332 13.88 10.94 -3.69
CA ASP A 332 15.24 10.91 -3.19
C ASP A 332 15.70 12.27 -2.67
N ALA A 333 16.94 12.40 -2.27
CA ALA A 333 17.49 13.64 -1.72
C ALA A 333 17.42 14.85 -2.69
N THR A 334 17.22 14.62 -4.00
CA THR A 334 17.19 15.70 -5.00
C THR A 334 15.81 16.32 -5.18
N ASN A 335 14.73 15.59 -4.83
CA ASN A 335 13.34 16.02 -5.04
C ASN A 335 12.43 15.90 -3.82
N VAL A 336 12.94 15.42 -2.68
CA VAL A 336 12.14 15.19 -1.47
C VAL A 336 11.39 16.44 -0.96
N ASP A 337 11.86 17.63 -1.30
CA ASP A 337 11.20 18.89 -0.93
C ASP A 337 9.91 19.16 -1.74
N GLU A 338 9.70 18.42 -2.82
CA GLU A 338 8.47 18.50 -3.63
C GLU A 338 7.37 17.60 -3.07
N PHE A 339 7.68 16.73 -2.10
CA PHE A 339 6.76 15.73 -1.56
C PHE A 339 6.42 15.99 -0.10
N GLN A 340 5.15 15.80 0.21
CA GLN A 340 4.67 15.74 1.58
C GLN A 340 4.53 14.27 1.99
N GLY A 341 5.16 13.88 3.09
CA GLY A 341 5.00 12.56 3.67
C GLY A 341 3.89 12.51 4.72
N PHE A 342 3.68 11.33 5.29
CA PHE A 342 2.75 11.09 6.39
C PHE A 342 3.50 10.82 7.71
N GLY A 343 2.75 10.87 8.83
CA GLY A 343 3.31 10.71 10.17
C GLY A 343 4.15 11.92 10.61
N ASP A 344 4.72 11.82 11.79
CA ASP A 344 5.49 12.90 12.40
C ASP A 344 6.85 13.10 11.70
N ALA A 345 7.21 14.33 11.47
CA ALA A 345 8.55 14.69 11.03
C ALA A 345 9.49 14.75 12.25
N VAL A 346 10.53 13.91 12.25
CA VAL A 346 11.57 13.89 13.30
C VAL A 346 12.77 14.71 12.83
N ALA A 347 12.55 16.00 12.61
CA ALA A 347 13.58 16.93 12.14
C ALA A 347 14.29 17.63 13.30
N VAL A 348 15.54 18.01 13.09
CA VAL A 348 16.25 18.98 13.95
C VAL A 348 15.61 20.34 13.69
N GLU A 349 15.20 21.06 14.76
CA GLU A 349 14.68 22.43 14.71
C GLU A 349 15.77 23.42 14.27
#